data_b6c8d28fd9eab170c5c59f85fb2fa897
#
_entry.id   b6c8d28fd9eab170c5c59f85fb2fa897
#
_cell.length_a   1.000
_cell.length_b   1.000
_cell.length_c   1.000
_cell.angle_alpha   90.00
_cell.angle_beta   90.00
_cell.angle_gamma   90.00
#
_symmetry.space_group_name_H-M   'P 1'
#
loop_
_entity.id
_entity.type
_entity.pdbx_description
1 polymer ?
#
loop_
_entity_poly.entity_id
_entity_poly.type
_entity_poly.pdbx_seq_one_letter_code
_entity_poly.pdbx_strand_id
1 'polypeptide(L)'
;MIAPNKRKAIFLLHQEGMGLREIARNMHISPTTVMDIIAQEGEMPQAVRKDKIEIDPALLATLYETCQGRAQRVYEKLTEENGIDIAYSTLTRMLREEGLSHKTSGRCQQVPDEPGAEIQHDTSPYRVRLGEKTVLVQGSLLYFRYCKIRYLKFYRSFTRFQMKCFLHEALVYWGYAAGICIIDNTNLARLRGTGKNAVIAPEMERFARQYGFKFVCHEIGHANRKAGNERGFYTVETNFFPGRSFLNLEDMNHQACMWATKRSANRPTGKTRTIPSVTFEFEKPYLKKMPPYIEPPYLIHKRKTDQYGYASVNGNYYLIPGTRRHDVKVLQYADHL
;
A
#
# COMPACT_ATOMS: atom_id res chain seq x y z
N MET A 1 -39.44 16.62 6.24
CA MET A 1 -39.90 16.10 4.94
C MET A 1 -41.21 15.35 5.23
N ILE A 2 -42.26 15.53 4.43
CA ILE A 2 -43.59 14.89 4.62
C ILE A 2 -43.50 13.43 4.18
N ALA A 3 -43.97 12.50 5.02
CA ALA A 3 -43.93 11.06 4.73
C ALA A 3 -44.70 10.69 3.45
N PRO A 4 -44.25 9.66 2.69
CA PRO A 4 -44.85 9.27 1.41
C PRO A 4 -46.36 9.01 1.52
N ASN A 5 -46.82 8.31 2.54
CA ASN A 5 -48.23 8.00 2.77
C ASN A 5 -49.07 9.27 2.99
N LYS A 6 -48.54 10.26 3.70
CA LYS A 6 -49.21 11.55 3.94
C LYS A 6 -49.30 12.37 2.63
N ARG A 7 -48.28 12.28 1.76
CA ARG A 7 -48.28 12.92 0.46
C ARG A 7 -49.36 12.33 -0.47
N LYS A 8 -49.45 10.99 -0.53
CA LYS A 8 -50.50 10.31 -1.29
C LYS A 8 -51.91 10.66 -0.79
N ALA A 9 -52.10 10.71 0.53
CA ALA A 9 -53.37 11.11 1.13
C ALA A 9 -53.77 12.55 0.73
N ILE A 10 -52.83 13.50 0.72
CA ILE A 10 -53.08 14.90 0.29
C ILE A 10 -53.49 14.96 -1.16
N PHE A 11 -52.87 14.19 -2.05
CA PHE A 11 -53.17 14.13 -3.46
C PHE A 11 -54.58 13.55 -3.70
N LEU A 12 -54.90 12.44 -3.03
CA LEU A 12 -56.23 11.82 -3.11
C LEU A 12 -57.36 12.74 -2.63
N LEU A 13 -57.20 13.41 -1.49
CA LEU A 13 -58.15 14.39 -0.96
C LEU A 13 -58.42 15.52 -1.96
N HIS A 14 -57.39 15.94 -2.70
CA HIS A 14 -57.58 16.94 -3.76
C HIS A 14 -58.33 16.38 -4.96
N GLN A 15 -58.11 15.11 -5.38
CA GLN A 15 -58.85 14.45 -6.44
C GLN A 15 -60.34 14.27 -6.08
N GLU A 16 -60.64 14.08 -4.79
CA GLU A 16 -61.99 13.98 -4.25
C GLU A 16 -62.69 15.36 -4.16
N GLY A 17 -62.01 16.45 -4.58
CA GLY A 17 -62.62 17.80 -4.69
C GLY A 17 -62.36 18.69 -3.46
N MET A 18 -61.56 18.28 -2.49
CA MET A 18 -61.25 19.10 -1.34
C MET A 18 -60.33 20.27 -1.72
N GLY A 19 -60.64 21.48 -1.28
CA GLY A 19 -59.91 22.69 -1.61
C GLY A 19 -58.53 22.77 -0.97
N LEU A 20 -57.53 23.36 -1.64
CA LEU A 20 -56.14 23.48 -1.17
C LEU A 20 -55.99 24.01 0.27
N ARG A 21 -56.75 25.10 0.59
CA ARG A 21 -56.74 25.72 1.93
C ARG A 21 -57.36 24.84 3.01
N GLU A 22 -58.32 24.03 2.63
CA GLU A 22 -59.00 23.07 3.51
C GLU A 22 -58.09 21.89 3.81
N ILE A 23 -57.43 21.32 2.81
CA ILE A 23 -56.43 20.27 2.97
C ILE A 23 -55.27 20.78 3.87
N ALA A 24 -54.80 22.01 3.63
CA ALA A 24 -53.73 22.62 4.40
C ALA A 24 -54.08 22.71 5.91
N ARG A 25 -55.33 23.15 6.21
CA ARG A 25 -55.83 23.21 7.61
C ARG A 25 -55.94 21.84 8.25
N ASN A 26 -56.54 20.89 7.55
CA ASN A 26 -56.80 19.53 8.06
C ASN A 26 -55.49 18.75 8.27
N MET A 27 -54.50 18.96 7.41
CA MET A 27 -53.21 18.26 7.49
C MET A 27 -52.14 19.00 8.30
N HIS A 28 -52.47 20.21 8.82
CA HIS A 28 -51.56 21.11 9.53
C HIS A 28 -50.26 21.37 8.76
N ILE A 29 -50.34 21.76 7.51
CA ILE A 29 -49.25 22.12 6.63
C ILE A 29 -49.53 23.41 5.87
N SER A 30 -48.50 24.03 5.26
CA SER A 30 -48.71 25.25 4.49
C SER A 30 -49.49 24.97 3.17
N PRO A 31 -50.33 25.90 2.71
CA PRO A 31 -51.00 25.78 1.41
C PRO A 31 -50.01 25.61 0.24
N THR A 32 -48.87 26.25 0.30
CA THR A 32 -47.78 26.13 -0.71
C THR A 32 -47.25 24.70 -0.76
N THR A 33 -47.04 24.07 0.41
CA THR A 33 -46.60 22.65 0.47
C THR A 33 -47.68 21.69 -0.07
N VAL A 34 -48.97 21.99 0.13
CA VAL A 34 -50.05 21.20 -0.48
C VAL A 34 -50.02 21.32 -2.00
N MET A 35 -49.83 22.54 -2.51
CA MET A 35 -49.73 22.81 -3.95
C MET A 35 -48.55 22.06 -4.60
N ASP A 36 -47.38 22.09 -3.93
CA ASP A 36 -46.18 21.35 -4.39
C ASP A 36 -46.40 19.84 -4.43
N ILE A 37 -47.12 19.29 -3.44
CA ILE A 37 -47.41 17.86 -3.35
C ILE A 37 -48.40 17.45 -4.45
N ILE A 38 -49.39 18.29 -4.75
CA ILE A 38 -50.36 18.04 -5.83
C ILE A 38 -49.65 18.11 -7.19
N ALA A 39 -48.80 19.11 -7.41
CA ALA A 39 -48.00 19.21 -8.63
C ALA A 39 -47.06 18.02 -8.86
N GLN A 40 -46.71 17.31 -7.78
CA GLN A 40 -45.90 16.11 -7.79
C GLN A 40 -46.75 14.82 -7.68
N GLU A 41 -48.04 14.90 -7.92
CA GLU A 41 -49.00 13.78 -7.90
C GLU A 41 -48.92 12.92 -6.62
N GLY A 42 -48.56 13.54 -5.48
CA GLY A 42 -48.35 12.84 -4.20
C GLY A 42 -47.04 12.04 -4.10
N GLU A 43 -46.28 11.97 -5.16
CA GLU A 43 -45.00 11.24 -5.16
C GLU A 43 -43.87 12.01 -4.43
N MET A 44 -42.84 11.28 -4.03
CA MET A 44 -41.65 11.91 -3.44
C MET A 44 -40.81 12.56 -4.54
N PRO A 45 -40.42 13.84 -4.37
CA PRO A 45 -39.53 14.47 -5.33
C PRO A 45 -38.21 13.70 -5.34
N GLN A 46 -37.78 13.28 -6.49
CA GLN A 46 -36.43 12.77 -6.67
C GLN A 46 -35.46 13.94 -6.49
N ALA A 47 -34.70 13.92 -5.43
CA ALA A 47 -33.62 14.89 -5.21
C ALA A 47 -32.50 14.62 -6.21
N VAL A 48 -32.67 15.07 -7.45
CA VAL A 48 -31.57 15.09 -8.43
C VAL A 48 -30.63 16.23 -8.03
N ARG A 49 -29.48 15.89 -7.49
CA ARG A 49 -28.40 16.88 -7.26
C ARG A 49 -27.93 17.36 -8.63
N LYS A 50 -27.86 18.69 -8.82
CA LYS A 50 -27.35 19.31 -10.06
C LYS A 50 -25.89 18.90 -10.39
N ASP A 51 -25.14 18.46 -9.39
CA ASP A 51 -23.72 18.08 -9.45
C ASP A 51 -23.54 16.55 -9.40
N LYS A 52 -24.53 15.76 -9.88
CA LYS A 52 -24.39 14.29 -9.92
C LYS A 52 -23.36 13.93 -10.98
N ILE A 53 -22.19 13.45 -10.51
CA ILE A 53 -21.19 12.87 -11.42
C ILE A 53 -21.76 11.54 -11.94
N GLU A 54 -21.92 11.46 -13.24
CA GLU A 54 -22.29 10.22 -13.93
C GLU A 54 -21.06 9.61 -14.58
N ILE A 55 -20.82 8.33 -14.29
CA ILE A 55 -19.77 7.54 -14.92
C ILE A 55 -20.48 6.45 -15.70
N ASP A 56 -20.03 6.21 -16.93
CA ASP A 56 -20.54 5.13 -17.75
C ASP A 56 -20.43 3.79 -16.99
N PRO A 57 -21.55 3.08 -16.76
CA PRO A 57 -21.55 1.78 -16.08
C PRO A 57 -20.63 0.75 -16.75
N ALA A 58 -20.50 0.79 -18.08
CA ALA A 58 -19.62 -0.12 -18.83
C ALA A 58 -18.14 0.17 -18.54
N LEU A 59 -17.75 1.43 -18.49
CA LEU A 59 -16.41 1.84 -18.07
C LEU A 59 -16.14 1.42 -16.62
N LEU A 60 -17.10 1.63 -15.72
CA LEU A 60 -16.96 1.27 -14.31
C LEU A 60 -16.79 -0.24 -14.12
N ALA A 61 -17.56 -1.05 -14.83
CA ALA A 61 -17.47 -2.50 -14.82
C ALA A 61 -16.10 -2.98 -15.36
N THR A 62 -15.67 -2.42 -16.49
CA THR A 62 -14.35 -2.75 -17.09
C THR A 62 -13.20 -2.40 -16.17
N LEU A 63 -13.22 -1.23 -15.55
CA LEU A 63 -12.20 -0.83 -14.57
C LEU A 63 -12.24 -1.71 -13.33
N TYR A 64 -13.44 -2.09 -12.86
CA TYR A 64 -13.57 -2.96 -11.69
C TYR A 64 -13.01 -4.35 -11.94
N GLU A 65 -13.26 -4.93 -13.11
CA GLU A 65 -12.70 -6.22 -13.54
C GLU A 65 -11.16 -6.13 -13.71
N THR A 66 -10.69 -5.14 -14.46
CA THR A 66 -9.24 -4.90 -14.66
C THR A 66 -8.50 -4.71 -13.34
N CYS A 67 -9.12 -4.07 -12.36
CA CYS A 67 -8.59 -3.87 -11.02
C CYS A 67 -8.92 -5.04 -10.07
N GLN A 68 -9.38 -6.18 -10.58
CA GLN A 68 -9.65 -7.39 -9.79
C GLN A 68 -10.60 -7.14 -8.60
N GLY A 69 -11.63 -6.33 -8.81
CA GLY A 69 -12.61 -5.99 -7.78
C GLY A 69 -12.11 -5.04 -6.67
N ARG A 70 -11.01 -4.33 -6.88
CA ARG A 70 -10.40 -3.46 -5.86
C ARG A 70 -10.83 -2.00 -6.04
N ALA A 71 -11.90 -1.61 -5.37
CA ALA A 71 -12.52 -0.28 -5.45
C ALA A 71 -11.52 0.88 -5.28
N GLN A 72 -10.50 0.72 -4.40
CA GLN A 72 -9.49 1.74 -4.21
C GLN A 72 -8.61 1.93 -5.46
N ARG A 73 -8.27 0.84 -6.16
CA ARG A 73 -7.52 0.93 -7.40
C ARG A 73 -8.35 1.48 -8.55
N VAL A 74 -9.66 1.15 -8.59
CA VAL A 74 -10.61 1.79 -9.51
C VAL A 74 -10.65 3.30 -9.31
N TYR A 75 -10.72 3.75 -8.04
CA TYR A 75 -10.67 5.18 -7.69
C TYR A 75 -9.43 5.87 -8.24
N GLU A 76 -8.26 5.26 -8.02
CA GLU A 76 -6.98 5.79 -8.49
C GLU A 76 -6.92 5.88 -10.01
N LYS A 77 -7.39 4.86 -10.73
CA LYS A 77 -7.47 4.89 -12.20
C LYS A 77 -8.42 5.97 -12.70
N LEU A 78 -9.59 6.11 -12.10
CA LEU A 78 -10.54 7.15 -12.48
C LEU A 78 -9.96 8.55 -12.31
N THR A 79 -9.31 8.82 -11.17
CA THR A 79 -8.79 10.17 -10.87
C THR A 79 -7.50 10.49 -11.62
N GLU A 80 -6.59 9.52 -11.79
CA GLU A 80 -5.24 9.78 -12.29
C GLU A 80 -5.08 9.46 -13.78
N GLU A 81 -5.71 8.38 -14.25
CA GLU A 81 -5.58 7.94 -15.63
C GLU A 81 -6.72 8.46 -16.51
N ASN A 82 -7.94 8.59 -15.97
CA ASN A 82 -9.12 9.07 -16.69
C ASN A 82 -9.49 10.54 -16.40
N GLY A 83 -8.83 11.19 -15.43
CA GLY A 83 -9.05 12.60 -15.09
C GLY A 83 -10.43 12.89 -14.49
N ILE A 84 -11.15 11.88 -13.96
CA ILE A 84 -12.48 12.01 -13.39
C ILE A 84 -12.35 12.33 -11.89
N ASP A 85 -12.64 13.56 -11.51
CA ASP A 85 -12.63 13.96 -10.09
C ASP A 85 -13.92 13.49 -9.40
N ILE A 86 -13.79 12.47 -8.56
CA ILE A 86 -14.90 11.86 -7.83
C ILE A 86 -14.50 11.58 -6.38
N ALA A 87 -15.41 11.80 -5.43
CA ALA A 87 -15.18 11.37 -4.06
C ALA A 87 -15.23 9.84 -3.95
N TYR A 88 -14.29 9.24 -3.19
CA TYR A 88 -14.24 7.79 -2.99
C TYR A 88 -15.55 7.20 -2.43
N SER A 89 -16.25 7.94 -1.57
CA SER A 89 -17.58 7.56 -1.07
C SER A 89 -18.63 7.46 -2.17
N THR A 90 -18.58 8.36 -3.16
CA THR A 90 -19.47 8.34 -4.31
C THR A 90 -19.19 7.13 -5.19
N LEU A 91 -17.91 6.87 -5.51
CA LEU A 91 -17.51 5.67 -6.25
C LEU A 91 -17.97 4.38 -5.57
N THR A 92 -17.72 4.23 -4.27
CA THR A 92 -18.13 3.02 -3.53
C THR A 92 -19.64 2.85 -3.44
N ARG A 93 -20.42 3.93 -3.50
CA ARG A 93 -21.88 3.89 -3.64
C ARG A 93 -22.28 3.40 -5.04
N MET A 94 -21.70 3.96 -6.09
CA MET A 94 -21.96 3.55 -7.47
C MET A 94 -21.64 2.07 -7.69
N LEU A 95 -20.48 1.59 -7.23
CA LEU A 95 -20.12 0.16 -7.29
C LEU A 95 -21.12 -0.76 -6.58
N ARG A 96 -21.77 -0.28 -5.52
CA ARG A 96 -22.83 -1.04 -4.83
C ARG A 96 -24.15 -1.01 -5.58
N GLU A 97 -24.51 0.14 -6.15
CA GLU A 97 -25.71 0.31 -6.98
C GLU A 97 -25.64 -0.59 -8.21
N GLU A 98 -24.45 -0.72 -8.83
CA GLU A 98 -24.19 -1.64 -9.95
C GLU A 98 -23.97 -3.12 -9.52
N GLY A 99 -24.11 -3.45 -8.25
CA GLY A 99 -23.93 -4.83 -7.76
C GLY A 99 -22.50 -5.36 -7.77
N LEU A 100 -21.51 -4.51 -8.02
CA LEU A 100 -20.09 -4.89 -8.17
C LEU A 100 -19.36 -5.06 -6.84
N SER A 101 -19.88 -4.63 -5.69
CA SER A 101 -19.17 -4.70 -4.40
C SER A 101 -19.89 -5.46 -3.30
N HIS A 102 -19.14 -6.21 -2.49
CA HIS A 102 -19.65 -6.99 -1.36
C HIS A 102 -19.25 -6.39 0.00
N LYS A 103 -20.06 -6.64 1.06
CA LYS A 103 -19.77 -6.23 2.43
C LYS A 103 -18.72 -7.15 3.05
N THR A 104 -17.71 -6.59 3.72
CA THR A 104 -16.70 -7.31 4.51
C THR A 104 -17.04 -7.29 6.00
N SER A 105 -16.88 -8.42 6.70
CA SER A 105 -17.09 -8.57 8.15
C SER A 105 -15.80 -8.94 8.88
N GLY A 106 -15.68 -8.55 10.17
CA GLY A 106 -14.74 -9.08 11.16
C GLY A 106 -13.78 -8.07 11.80
N ARG A 107 -13.72 -8.07 13.16
CA ARG A 107 -12.79 -7.24 13.98
C ARG A 107 -11.93 -8.12 14.87
N CYS A 108 -10.60 -7.81 14.95
CA CYS A 108 -9.69 -8.33 15.97
C CYS A 108 -9.21 -7.20 16.88
N GLN A 109 -8.80 -7.56 18.13
CA GLN A 109 -8.19 -6.62 19.08
C GLN A 109 -6.87 -6.07 18.53
N GLN A 110 -6.61 -4.79 18.75
CA GLN A 110 -5.45 -4.07 18.26
C GLN A 110 -4.41 -3.88 19.37
N VAL A 111 -3.17 -4.29 19.14
CA VAL A 111 -2.05 -3.93 20.01
C VAL A 111 -1.71 -2.45 19.73
N PRO A 112 -1.57 -1.59 20.75
CA PRO A 112 -1.18 -0.20 20.55
C PRO A 112 0.13 -0.07 19.79
N ASP A 113 0.21 0.92 18.93
CA ASP A 113 1.43 1.25 18.19
C ASP A 113 2.16 2.37 18.93
N GLU A 114 3.43 2.19 19.26
CA GLU A 114 4.27 3.20 19.92
C GLU A 114 5.19 3.88 18.90
N PRO A 115 5.31 5.23 18.92
CA PRO A 115 6.17 5.95 17.99
C PRO A 115 7.65 5.56 18.17
N GLY A 116 8.35 5.36 17.07
CA GLY A 116 9.78 5.01 17.05
C GLY A 116 10.14 3.61 17.55
N ALA A 117 9.16 2.80 17.99
CA ALA A 117 9.44 1.50 18.61
C ALA A 117 9.94 0.49 17.59
N GLU A 118 9.24 0.29 16.49
CA GLU A 118 9.55 -0.80 15.57
C GLU A 118 9.31 -0.49 14.08
N ILE A 119 10.19 -1.05 13.27
CA ILE A 119 9.99 -1.29 11.85
C ILE A 119 9.84 -2.78 11.61
N GLN A 120 9.19 -3.17 10.54
CA GLN A 120 8.96 -4.56 10.17
C GLN A 120 9.46 -4.80 8.75
N HIS A 121 10.26 -5.85 8.58
CA HIS A 121 10.71 -6.31 7.27
C HIS A 121 10.16 -7.70 7.01
N ASP A 122 9.60 -7.88 5.82
CA ASP A 122 9.08 -9.16 5.37
C ASP A 122 9.24 -9.33 3.86
N THR A 123 9.12 -10.57 3.39
CA THR A 123 9.25 -10.93 1.97
C THR A 123 8.12 -11.84 1.54
N SER A 124 7.66 -11.68 0.29
CA SER A 124 6.63 -12.54 -0.30
C SER A 124 6.93 -12.84 -1.77
N PRO A 125 6.78 -14.11 -2.21
CA PRO A 125 6.97 -14.49 -3.61
C PRO A 125 5.73 -14.14 -4.44
N TYR A 126 5.96 -13.67 -5.68
CA TYR A 126 4.92 -13.35 -6.64
C TYR A 126 5.25 -13.86 -8.02
N ARG A 127 4.25 -14.41 -8.70
CA ARG A 127 4.32 -14.67 -10.15
C ARG A 127 3.74 -13.48 -10.87
N VAL A 128 4.58 -12.77 -11.63
CA VAL A 128 4.20 -11.54 -12.33
C VAL A 128 4.56 -11.62 -13.80
N ARG A 129 3.78 -10.95 -14.63
CA ARG A 129 4.09 -10.76 -16.04
C ARG A 129 4.98 -9.53 -16.20
N LEU A 130 6.19 -9.73 -16.73
CA LEU A 130 7.11 -8.66 -17.11
C LEU A 130 7.27 -8.67 -18.63
N GLY A 131 6.70 -7.68 -19.31
CA GLY A 131 6.53 -7.72 -20.75
C GLY A 131 5.74 -8.96 -21.18
N GLU A 132 6.33 -9.84 -21.98
CA GLU A 132 5.68 -11.07 -22.45
C GLU A 132 5.93 -12.28 -21.56
N LYS A 133 6.83 -12.22 -20.60
CA LYS A 133 7.25 -13.37 -19.79
C LYS A 133 6.67 -13.34 -18.38
N THR A 134 6.09 -14.45 -17.96
CA THR A 134 5.73 -14.67 -16.55
C THR A 134 6.94 -15.15 -15.77
N VAL A 135 7.27 -14.46 -14.69
CA VAL A 135 8.45 -14.73 -13.87
C VAL A 135 8.09 -14.76 -12.38
N LEU A 136 8.86 -15.52 -11.61
CA LEU A 136 8.82 -15.46 -10.16
C LEU A 136 9.71 -14.32 -9.68
N VAL A 137 9.18 -13.47 -8.83
CA VAL A 137 9.90 -12.39 -8.13
C VAL A 137 9.64 -12.46 -6.63
N GLN A 138 10.61 -12.01 -5.85
CA GLN A 138 10.48 -11.88 -4.40
C GLN A 138 10.27 -10.39 -4.06
N GLY A 139 9.10 -10.04 -3.54
CA GLY A 139 8.83 -8.72 -2.97
C GLY A 139 9.46 -8.59 -1.59
N SER A 140 10.15 -7.50 -1.34
CA SER A 140 10.72 -7.12 -0.05
C SER A 140 10.08 -5.82 0.40
N LEU A 141 9.50 -5.83 1.60
CA LEU A 141 8.73 -4.72 2.17
C LEU A 141 9.32 -4.31 3.52
N LEU A 142 9.66 -3.04 3.66
CA LEU A 142 9.91 -2.39 4.94
C LEU A 142 8.70 -1.56 5.32
N TYR A 143 8.26 -1.66 6.57
CA TYR A 143 7.07 -1.01 7.08
C TYR A 143 7.34 -0.40 8.45
N PHE A 144 7.09 0.90 8.62
CA PHE A 144 7.14 1.58 9.90
C PHE A 144 5.79 1.40 10.60
N ARG A 145 5.80 0.74 11.74
CA ARG A 145 4.57 0.30 12.38
C ARG A 145 3.69 1.43 12.86
N TYR A 146 4.26 2.51 13.39
CA TYR A 146 3.48 3.63 13.91
C TYR A 146 2.92 4.50 12.77
N CYS A 147 3.77 5.12 11.96
CA CYS A 147 3.34 6.05 10.91
C CYS A 147 2.78 5.38 9.64
N LYS A 148 2.97 4.06 9.48
CA LYS A 148 2.48 3.28 8.32
C LYS A 148 3.18 3.59 6.98
N ILE A 149 4.28 4.37 6.96
CA ILE A 149 5.09 4.50 5.76
C ILE A 149 5.74 3.16 5.41
N ARG A 150 6.07 3.00 4.14
CA ARG A 150 6.64 1.75 3.63
C ARG A 150 7.62 1.97 2.50
N TYR A 151 8.45 0.96 2.25
CA TYR A 151 9.32 0.86 1.09
C TYR A 151 9.17 -0.52 0.48
N LEU A 152 9.03 -0.61 -0.85
CA LEU A 152 8.77 -1.87 -1.55
C LEU A 152 9.72 -2.00 -2.73
N LYS A 153 10.35 -3.16 -2.88
CA LYS A 153 11.20 -3.50 -4.02
C LYS A 153 11.13 -4.99 -4.34
N PHE A 154 11.29 -5.36 -5.61
CA PHE A 154 11.20 -6.72 -6.09
C PHE A 154 12.55 -7.19 -6.65
N TYR A 155 12.83 -8.49 -6.48
CA TYR A 155 14.08 -9.14 -6.85
C TYR A 155 13.82 -10.45 -7.59
N ARG A 156 14.71 -10.85 -8.51
CA ARG A 156 14.67 -12.20 -9.13
C ARG A 156 15.06 -13.30 -8.17
N SER A 157 16.01 -13.02 -7.29
CA SER A 157 16.45 -13.87 -6.19
C SER A 157 16.66 -12.99 -4.97
N PHE A 158 16.45 -13.55 -3.79
CA PHE A 158 16.57 -12.76 -2.56
C PHE A 158 17.46 -13.51 -1.56
N THR A 159 18.67 -13.03 -1.42
CA THR A 159 19.67 -13.55 -0.50
C THR A 159 19.89 -12.60 0.68
N ARG A 160 20.73 -12.99 1.62
CA ARG A 160 21.15 -12.12 2.74
C ARG A 160 21.79 -10.83 2.25
N PHE A 161 22.53 -10.88 1.16
CA PHE A 161 23.12 -9.68 0.56
C PHE A 161 22.04 -8.74 0.02
N GLN A 162 21.06 -9.25 -0.75
CA GLN A 162 19.93 -8.44 -1.24
C GLN A 162 19.11 -7.87 -0.08
N MET A 163 18.94 -8.61 1.02
CA MET A 163 18.27 -8.09 2.21
C MET A 163 19.00 -6.90 2.81
N LYS A 164 20.34 -6.95 2.91
CA LYS A 164 21.13 -5.81 3.37
C LYS A 164 21.02 -4.61 2.43
N CYS A 165 21.12 -4.83 1.12
CA CYS A 165 20.96 -3.78 0.11
C CYS A 165 19.58 -3.14 0.17
N PHE A 166 18.53 -3.94 0.28
CA PHE A 166 17.16 -3.45 0.42
C PHE A 166 16.96 -2.59 1.67
N LEU A 167 17.42 -3.09 2.83
CA LEU A 167 17.30 -2.35 4.09
C LEU A 167 18.11 -1.05 4.06
N HIS A 168 19.31 -1.08 3.49
CA HIS A 168 20.11 0.13 3.27
C HIS A 168 19.34 1.17 2.44
N GLU A 169 18.88 0.78 1.28
CA GLU A 169 18.16 1.66 0.36
C GLU A 169 16.90 2.25 1.01
N ALA A 170 16.11 1.42 1.69
CA ALA A 170 14.88 1.83 2.34
C ALA A 170 15.12 2.81 3.51
N LEU A 171 16.13 2.52 4.36
CA LEU A 171 16.45 3.35 5.52
C LEU A 171 17.11 4.68 5.12
N VAL A 172 17.98 4.66 4.10
CA VAL A 172 18.58 5.88 3.54
C VAL A 172 17.52 6.75 2.87
N TYR A 173 16.59 6.13 2.12
CA TYR A 173 15.47 6.84 1.50
C TYR A 173 14.63 7.63 2.52
N TRP A 174 14.25 6.99 3.62
CA TRP A 174 13.44 7.63 4.67
C TRP A 174 14.27 8.49 5.64
N GLY A 175 15.58 8.27 5.70
CA GLY A 175 16.53 8.99 6.56
C GLY A 175 16.44 8.63 8.05
N TYR A 176 15.68 7.61 8.42
CA TYR A 176 15.40 7.23 9.81
C TYR A 176 15.27 5.72 10.00
N ALA A 177 15.56 5.23 11.21
CA ALA A 177 15.29 3.86 11.66
C ALA A 177 14.62 3.86 13.03
N ALA A 178 13.78 2.84 13.30
CA ALA A 178 13.28 2.57 14.66
C ALA A 178 14.33 1.79 15.48
N GLY A 179 14.09 1.60 16.78
CA GLY A 179 14.99 0.85 17.66
C GLY A 179 15.06 -0.65 17.37
N ILE A 180 13.98 -1.23 16.81
CA ILE A 180 13.83 -2.66 16.53
C ILE A 180 13.36 -2.86 15.10
N CYS A 181 13.95 -3.85 14.42
CA CYS A 181 13.45 -4.37 13.14
C CYS A 181 12.92 -5.78 13.36
N ILE A 182 11.59 -5.93 13.29
CA ILE A 182 10.93 -7.24 13.36
C ILE A 182 11.10 -7.94 12.01
N ILE A 183 11.54 -9.19 12.05
CA ILE A 183 11.70 -10.06 10.88
C ILE A 183 11.01 -11.40 11.12
N ASP A 184 10.60 -12.06 10.04
CA ASP A 184 10.15 -13.44 10.13
C ASP A 184 11.33 -14.39 10.46
N ASN A 185 11.01 -15.61 10.85
CA ASN A 185 11.99 -16.67 11.18
C ASN A 185 12.75 -17.18 9.93
N THR A 186 13.17 -16.27 9.06
CA THR A 186 13.92 -16.57 7.84
C THR A 186 15.39 -16.79 8.13
N ASN A 187 16.01 -17.74 7.45
CA ASN A 187 17.46 -18.01 7.52
C ASN A 187 18.32 -16.88 6.89
N LEU A 188 17.69 -15.85 6.31
CA LEU A 188 18.41 -14.71 5.73
C LEU A 188 19.12 -13.87 6.81
N ALA A 189 18.49 -13.66 7.96
CA ALA A 189 19.08 -12.91 9.05
C ALA A 189 19.41 -13.78 10.27
N ARG A 190 18.71 -14.90 10.44
CA ARG A 190 18.81 -15.80 11.58
C ARG A 190 19.70 -16.99 11.26
N LEU A 191 20.47 -17.45 12.22
CA LEU A 191 21.22 -18.72 12.18
C LEU A 191 20.39 -19.89 12.73
N ARG A 192 19.77 -19.70 13.92
CA ARG A 192 18.98 -20.72 14.62
C ARG A 192 18.05 -20.10 15.67
N GLY A 193 17.17 -20.89 16.26
CA GLY A 193 16.22 -20.46 17.29
C GLY A 193 15.04 -19.68 16.73
N THR A 194 14.08 -19.29 17.55
CA THR A 194 12.88 -18.51 17.19
C THR A 194 12.56 -17.52 18.29
N GLY A 195 11.89 -16.41 17.95
CA GLY A 195 11.49 -15.39 18.92
C GLY A 195 12.69 -14.87 19.73
N LYS A 196 12.56 -14.86 21.05
CA LYS A 196 13.62 -14.39 21.98
C LYS A 196 14.89 -15.24 21.96
N ASN A 197 14.77 -16.52 21.57
CA ASN A 197 15.90 -17.46 21.49
C ASN A 197 16.55 -17.49 20.09
N ALA A 198 16.16 -16.59 19.21
CA ALA A 198 16.74 -16.48 17.87
C ALA A 198 18.17 -15.94 17.96
N VAL A 199 19.09 -16.63 17.29
CA VAL A 199 20.47 -16.19 17.12
C VAL A 199 20.60 -15.55 15.75
N ILE A 200 20.84 -14.25 15.73
CA ILE A 200 21.03 -13.48 14.49
C ILE A 200 22.46 -13.73 13.97
N ALA A 201 22.61 -13.77 12.66
CA ALA A 201 23.93 -13.92 12.04
C ALA A 201 24.84 -12.73 12.40
N PRO A 202 26.11 -12.94 12.81
CA PRO A 202 26.99 -11.87 13.26
C PRO A 202 27.16 -10.73 12.24
N GLU A 203 27.12 -11.03 10.94
CA GLU A 203 27.17 -10.01 9.89
C GLU A 203 25.88 -9.15 9.84
N MET A 204 24.71 -9.74 10.16
CA MET A 204 23.46 -9.02 10.22
C MET A 204 23.36 -8.18 11.50
N GLU A 205 23.92 -8.65 12.61
CA GLU A 205 24.03 -7.84 13.83
C GLU A 205 24.95 -6.63 13.63
N ARG A 206 26.07 -6.79 12.92
CA ARG A 206 26.98 -5.67 12.57
C ARG A 206 26.27 -4.68 11.67
N PHE A 207 25.55 -5.18 10.66
CA PHE A 207 24.72 -4.36 9.79
C PHE A 207 23.69 -3.57 10.61
N ALA A 208 22.88 -4.23 11.44
CA ALA A 208 21.86 -3.58 12.24
C ALA A 208 22.42 -2.48 13.17
N ARG A 209 23.59 -2.74 13.81
CA ARG A 209 24.27 -1.74 14.64
C ARG A 209 24.69 -0.49 13.86
N GLN A 210 25.09 -0.63 12.61
CA GLN A 210 25.46 0.48 11.73
C GLN A 210 24.29 1.44 11.51
N TYR A 211 23.05 0.90 11.47
CA TYR A 211 21.81 1.69 11.33
C TYR A 211 21.11 1.98 12.66
N GLY A 212 21.69 1.53 13.76
CA GLY A 212 21.21 1.83 15.10
C GLY A 212 19.97 1.05 15.55
N PHE A 213 19.64 -0.07 14.94
CA PHE A 213 18.54 -0.95 15.35
C PHE A 213 19.02 -2.35 15.76
N LYS A 214 18.09 -3.17 16.26
CA LYS A 214 18.31 -4.59 16.53
C LYS A 214 17.30 -5.42 15.76
N PHE A 215 17.72 -6.55 15.18
CA PHE A 215 16.78 -7.53 14.65
C PHE A 215 16.10 -8.31 15.78
N VAL A 216 14.80 -8.50 15.65
CA VAL A 216 13.99 -9.36 16.53
C VAL A 216 13.18 -10.31 15.66
N CYS A 217 13.35 -11.61 15.87
CA CYS A 217 12.56 -12.62 15.18
C CYS A 217 11.17 -12.73 15.80
N HIS A 218 10.21 -13.04 14.95
CA HIS A 218 8.82 -13.22 15.36
C HIS A 218 8.69 -14.43 16.33
N GLU A 219 7.92 -14.27 17.41
CA GLU A 219 7.56 -15.38 18.31
C GLU A 219 6.45 -16.24 17.69
N ILE A 220 6.62 -17.56 17.71
CA ILE A 220 5.61 -18.50 17.25
C ILE A 220 4.40 -18.41 18.19
N GLY A 221 3.19 -18.25 17.62
CA GLY A 221 1.94 -18.21 18.41
C GLY A 221 1.38 -16.82 18.71
N HIS A 222 2.12 -15.73 18.49
CA HIS A 222 1.62 -14.37 18.64
C HIS A 222 1.09 -13.79 17.30
N ALA A 223 0.01 -14.39 16.77
CA ALA A 223 -0.64 -13.99 15.52
C ALA A 223 -1.00 -12.48 15.44
N ASN A 224 -1.31 -11.86 16.58
CA ASN A 224 -1.67 -10.43 16.63
C ASN A 224 -0.51 -9.48 16.28
N ARG A 225 0.75 -9.87 16.51
CA ARG A 225 1.93 -9.10 16.09
C ARG A 225 2.19 -9.22 14.59
N LYS A 226 1.85 -10.37 13.99
CA LYS A 226 1.99 -10.64 12.55
C LYS A 226 0.94 -9.89 11.70
N ALA A 227 -0.19 -9.50 12.29
CA ALA A 227 -1.26 -8.76 11.61
C ALA A 227 -0.80 -7.43 10.95
N GLY A 228 0.33 -6.85 11.36
CA GLY A 228 0.96 -5.70 10.70
C GLY A 228 1.58 -6.05 9.36
N ASN A 229 2.37 -7.12 9.32
CA ASN A 229 3.06 -7.60 8.10
C ASN A 229 2.09 -8.22 7.08
N GLU A 230 1.14 -9.05 7.53
CA GLU A 230 0.09 -9.60 6.67
C GLU A 230 -0.73 -8.48 5.98
N ARG A 231 -1.01 -7.38 6.69
CA ARG A 231 -1.65 -6.19 6.10
C ARG A 231 -0.73 -5.45 5.12
N GLY A 232 0.59 -5.50 5.31
CA GLY A 232 1.58 -4.91 4.40
C GLY A 232 1.47 -5.52 3.02
N PHE A 233 1.62 -6.84 2.90
CA PHE A 233 1.51 -7.55 1.63
C PHE A 233 0.08 -7.64 1.11
N TYR A 234 -0.92 -7.78 1.97
CA TYR A 234 -2.31 -7.65 1.55
C TYR A 234 -2.57 -6.34 0.80
N THR A 235 -1.98 -5.22 1.23
CA THR A 235 -2.09 -3.95 0.52
C THR A 235 -1.34 -3.97 -0.82
N VAL A 236 -0.20 -4.64 -0.92
CA VAL A 236 0.51 -4.85 -2.20
C VAL A 236 -0.38 -5.65 -3.16
N GLU A 237 -0.95 -6.76 -2.70
CA GLU A 237 -1.81 -7.63 -3.50
C GLU A 237 -3.12 -6.97 -3.93
N THR A 238 -3.70 -6.13 -3.09
CA THR A 238 -5.03 -5.55 -3.32
C THR A 238 -5.01 -4.15 -3.92
N ASN A 239 -3.86 -3.48 -3.95
CA ASN A 239 -3.76 -2.11 -4.46
C ASN A 239 -2.56 -1.86 -5.38
N PHE A 240 -1.39 -2.50 -5.15
CA PHE A 240 -0.27 -2.32 -6.05
C PHE A 240 -0.43 -3.09 -7.36
N PHE A 241 -0.65 -4.41 -7.30
CA PHE A 241 -0.73 -5.25 -8.51
C PHE A 241 -1.95 -5.01 -9.39
N PRO A 242 -3.19 -4.88 -8.85
CA PRO A 242 -4.38 -4.84 -9.69
C PRO A 242 -4.34 -3.71 -10.73
N GLY A 243 -4.59 -4.08 -11.99
CA GLY A 243 -4.65 -3.16 -13.10
C GLY A 243 -3.32 -2.51 -13.49
N ARG A 244 -2.17 -3.04 -13.06
CA ARG A 244 -0.84 -2.58 -13.50
C ARG A 244 -0.24 -3.56 -14.49
N SER A 245 0.55 -3.01 -15.39
CA SER A 245 1.44 -3.74 -16.29
C SER A 245 2.87 -3.31 -16.05
N PHE A 246 3.81 -4.22 -16.28
CA PHE A 246 5.23 -3.99 -16.05
C PHE A 246 6.03 -4.41 -17.29
N LEU A 247 6.84 -3.50 -17.81
CA LEU A 247 7.70 -3.77 -18.96
C LEU A 247 8.83 -4.74 -18.58
N ASN A 248 9.47 -4.48 -17.46
CA ASN A 248 10.58 -5.26 -16.92
C ASN A 248 10.64 -5.08 -15.38
N LEU A 249 11.65 -5.68 -14.74
CA LEU A 249 11.83 -5.58 -13.30
C LEU A 249 12.17 -4.17 -12.82
N GLU A 250 12.88 -3.39 -13.62
CA GLU A 250 13.25 -2.01 -13.29
C GLU A 250 12.03 -1.10 -13.30
N ASP A 251 11.20 -1.18 -14.33
CA ASP A 251 9.91 -0.49 -14.40
C ASP A 251 9.00 -0.87 -13.22
N MET A 252 8.91 -2.18 -12.92
CA MET A 252 8.15 -2.66 -11.77
C MET A 252 8.65 -2.05 -10.46
N ASN A 253 9.96 -1.97 -10.26
CA ASN A 253 10.56 -1.37 -9.08
C ASN A 253 10.37 0.13 -9.00
N HIS A 254 10.43 0.83 -10.13
CA HIS A 254 10.09 2.25 -10.20
C HIS A 254 8.64 2.49 -9.77
N GLN A 255 7.69 1.74 -10.35
CA GLN A 255 6.27 1.83 -9.98
C GLN A 255 6.04 1.46 -8.50
N ALA A 256 6.74 0.46 -7.97
CA ALA A 256 6.65 0.06 -6.57
C ALA A 256 7.15 1.14 -5.61
N CYS A 257 8.29 1.77 -5.93
CA CYS A 257 8.83 2.89 -5.17
C CYS A 257 7.85 4.06 -5.15
N MET A 258 7.36 4.50 -6.30
CA MET A 258 6.39 5.60 -6.41
C MET A 258 5.08 5.29 -5.65
N TRP A 259 4.59 4.07 -5.79
CA TRP A 259 3.39 3.63 -5.06
C TRP A 259 3.61 3.62 -3.55
N ALA A 260 4.71 3.04 -3.07
CA ALA A 260 4.98 2.90 -1.64
C ALA A 260 5.26 4.25 -0.96
N THR A 261 6.12 5.08 -1.59
CA THR A 261 6.70 6.28 -0.97
C THR A 261 5.94 7.57 -1.26
N LYS A 262 5.19 7.63 -2.36
CA LYS A 262 4.40 8.83 -2.72
C LYS A 262 2.92 8.58 -2.53
N ARG A 263 2.34 7.61 -3.25
CA ARG A 263 0.90 7.36 -3.21
C ARG A 263 0.43 6.85 -1.85
N SER A 264 1.00 5.73 -1.39
CA SER A 264 0.61 5.09 -0.12
C SER A 264 0.93 5.96 1.09
N ALA A 265 2.03 6.73 1.03
CA ALA A 265 2.42 7.64 2.10
C ALA A 265 1.49 8.86 2.26
N ASN A 266 0.86 9.32 1.18
CA ASN A 266 0.01 10.51 1.19
C ASN A 266 -1.50 10.19 1.20
N ARG A 267 -1.87 8.92 1.32
CA ARG A 267 -3.26 8.48 1.37
C ARG A 267 -3.71 8.21 2.80
N PRO A 268 -4.90 8.68 3.22
CA PRO A 268 -5.45 8.35 4.53
C PRO A 268 -5.54 6.85 4.77
N THR A 269 -5.05 6.37 5.90
CA THR A 269 -5.13 4.97 6.31
C THR A 269 -6.53 4.62 6.80
N GLY A 270 -7.06 3.49 6.39
CA GLY A 270 -8.37 2.92 6.67
C GLY A 270 -9.18 3.53 7.83
N LYS A 271 -9.04 3.00 9.05
CA LYS A 271 -9.90 3.39 10.19
C LYS A 271 -9.51 4.70 10.86
N THR A 272 -8.21 4.98 10.97
CA THR A 272 -7.70 6.15 11.71
C THR A 272 -7.78 7.43 10.89
N ARG A 273 -7.95 7.34 9.57
CA ARG A 273 -7.90 8.46 8.64
C ARG A 273 -6.59 9.27 8.70
N THR A 274 -5.57 8.75 9.35
CA THR A 274 -4.25 9.40 9.42
C THR A 274 -3.51 9.25 8.10
N ILE A 275 -2.80 10.30 7.69
CA ILE A 275 -1.94 10.30 6.50
C ILE A 275 -0.54 9.86 6.94
N PRO A 276 0.02 8.76 6.39
CA PRO A 276 1.31 8.22 6.81
C PRO A 276 2.46 9.23 6.78
N SER A 277 2.57 10.06 5.75
CA SER A 277 3.61 11.09 5.65
C SER A 277 3.51 12.13 6.77
N VAL A 278 2.30 12.57 7.13
CA VAL A 278 2.09 13.51 8.23
C VAL A 278 2.41 12.85 9.57
N THR A 279 1.96 11.60 9.76
CA THR A 279 2.27 10.83 10.98
C THR A 279 3.77 10.53 11.09
N PHE A 280 4.48 10.39 9.97
CA PHE A 280 5.93 10.21 9.96
C PHE A 280 6.67 11.45 10.45
N GLU A 281 6.24 12.67 10.06
CA GLU A 281 6.81 13.92 10.61
C GLU A 281 6.67 13.97 12.13
N PHE A 282 5.52 13.55 12.66
CA PHE A 282 5.33 13.42 14.11
C PHE A 282 6.24 12.36 14.75
N GLU A 283 6.47 11.24 14.06
CA GLU A 283 7.28 10.12 14.59
C GLU A 283 8.79 10.40 14.57
N LYS A 284 9.28 11.26 13.67
CA LYS A 284 10.72 11.56 13.49
C LYS A 284 11.50 11.81 14.78
N PRO A 285 11.01 12.57 15.78
CA PRO A 285 11.73 12.77 17.05
C PRO A 285 11.98 11.51 17.86
N TYR A 286 11.19 10.47 17.66
CA TYR A 286 11.29 9.18 18.34
C TYR A 286 12.14 8.16 17.56
N LEU A 287 12.48 8.46 16.31
CA LEU A 287 13.28 7.62 15.43
C LEU A 287 14.77 8.02 15.50
N LYS A 288 15.63 7.09 15.13
CA LYS A 288 17.06 7.35 14.97
C LYS A 288 17.31 7.92 13.58
N LYS A 289 17.80 9.16 13.54
CA LYS A 289 18.18 9.81 12.27
C LYS A 289 19.43 9.12 11.70
N MET A 290 19.41 8.87 10.39
CA MET A 290 20.56 8.32 9.67
C MET A 290 21.68 9.37 9.58
N PRO A 291 22.94 8.98 9.67
CA PRO A 291 24.06 9.86 9.36
C PRO A 291 24.04 10.26 7.87
N PRO A 292 24.72 11.34 7.50
CA PRO A 292 24.73 11.83 6.11
C PRO A 292 25.25 10.81 5.10
N TYR A 293 26.13 9.91 5.56
CA TYR A 293 26.67 8.83 4.74
C TYR A 293 26.75 7.54 5.57
N ILE A 294 26.29 6.47 4.97
CA ILE A 294 26.47 5.09 5.43
C ILE A 294 26.99 4.29 4.23
N GLU A 295 28.11 3.60 4.41
CA GLU A 295 28.66 2.77 3.34
C GLU A 295 27.65 1.71 2.90
N PRO A 296 27.32 1.64 1.58
CA PRO A 296 26.41 0.63 1.07
C PRO A 296 26.95 -0.78 1.31
N PRO A 297 26.08 -1.77 1.52
CA PRO A 297 26.50 -3.15 1.63
C PRO A 297 27.21 -3.65 0.38
N TYR A 298 28.27 -4.41 0.57
CA TYR A 298 29.00 -5.06 -0.53
C TYR A 298 29.42 -6.49 -0.17
N LEU A 299 29.71 -7.28 -1.19
CA LEU A 299 30.37 -8.57 -1.09
C LEU A 299 31.83 -8.43 -1.52
N ILE A 300 32.73 -9.13 -0.83
CA ILE A 300 34.14 -9.18 -1.20
C ILE A 300 34.42 -10.47 -1.94
N HIS A 301 34.82 -10.34 -3.19
CA HIS A 301 35.32 -11.44 -4.00
C HIS A 301 36.86 -11.37 -4.03
N LYS A 302 37.53 -12.30 -3.38
CA LYS A 302 38.98 -12.49 -3.54
C LYS A 302 39.20 -13.26 -4.84
N ARG A 303 39.93 -12.68 -5.77
CA ARG A 303 40.19 -13.25 -7.11
C ARG A 303 41.66 -13.08 -7.42
N LYS A 304 42.14 -13.93 -8.36
CA LYS A 304 43.44 -13.76 -8.97
C LYS A 304 43.19 -13.41 -10.46
N THR A 305 43.82 -12.36 -10.93
CA THR A 305 43.75 -11.99 -12.34
C THR A 305 44.55 -13.02 -13.19
N ASP A 306 44.06 -13.23 -14.41
CA ASP A 306 44.75 -14.07 -15.39
C ASP A 306 45.99 -13.37 -15.99
N GLN A 307 46.58 -14.01 -16.98
CA GLN A 307 47.73 -13.46 -17.69
C GLN A 307 47.47 -12.16 -18.47
N TYR A 308 46.19 -11.83 -18.71
CA TYR A 308 45.74 -10.62 -19.39
C TYR A 308 45.20 -9.55 -18.44
N GLY A 309 45.08 -9.85 -17.14
CA GLY A 309 44.58 -8.92 -16.15
C GLY A 309 43.07 -9.02 -15.90
N TYR A 310 42.42 -10.10 -16.33
CA TYR A 310 40.98 -10.28 -16.06
C TYR A 310 40.74 -11.02 -14.75
N ALA A 311 39.76 -10.55 -13.97
CA ALA A 311 39.21 -11.25 -12.82
C ALA A 311 37.80 -11.76 -13.16
N SER A 312 37.50 -13.01 -12.79
CA SER A 312 36.16 -13.58 -12.97
C SER A 312 35.30 -13.35 -11.73
N VAL A 313 34.11 -12.76 -11.93
CA VAL A 313 33.10 -12.58 -10.88
C VAL A 313 31.73 -12.96 -11.46
N ASN A 314 31.05 -13.90 -10.83
CA ASN A 314 29.70 -14.37 -11.22
C ASN A 314 29.59 -14.79 -12.70
N GLY A 315 30.65 -15.41 -13.26
CA GLY A 315 30.67 -15.88 -14.64
C GLY A 315 31.05 -14.81 -15.69
N ASN A 316 31.23 -13.56 -15.28
CA ASN A 316 31.73 -12.48 -16.13
C ASN A 316 33.22 -12.21 -15.87
N TYR A 317 33.90 -11.63 -16.88
CA TYR A 317 35.31 -11.29 -16.80
C TYR A 317 35.48 -9.78 -16.85
N TYR A 318 36.22 -9.25 -15.88
CA TYR A 318 36.45 -7.81 -15.72
C TYR A 318 37.93 -7.50 -15.82
N LEU A 319 38.30 -6.64 -16.76
CA LEU A 319 39.69 -6.18 -16.90
C LEU A 319 40.04 -5.24 -15.75
N ILE A 320 41.14 -5.55 -15.05
CA ILE A 320 41.70 -4.70 -14.00
C ILE A 320 43.06 -4.22 -14.50
N PRO A 321 43.16 -2.97 -15.01
CA PRO A 321 44.39 -2.45 -15.60
C PRO A 321 45.58 -2.54 -14.65
N GLY A 322 46.76 -2.89 -15.23
CA GLY A 322 48.00 -2.97 -14.47
C GLY A 322 48.16 -4.22 -13.61
N THR A 323 47.21 -5.17 -13.65
CA THR A 323 47.27 -6.42 -12.86
C THR A 323 47.39 -7.62 -13.82
N ARG A 324 48.42 -8.43 -13.65
CA ARG A 324 48.58 -9.73 -14.31
C ARG A 324 48.99 -10.76 -13.27
N ARG A 325 48.16 -11.81 -13.10
CA ARG A 325 48.39 -12.87 -12.07
C ARG A 325 48.51 -12.32 -10.63
N HIS A 326 47.86 -11.16 -10.36
CA HIS A 326 47.82 -10.53 -9.05
C HIS A 326 46.57 -10.92 -8.28
N ASP A 327 46.70 -10.99 -6.94
CA ASP A 327 45.56 -11.13 -6.06
C ASP A 327 44.86 -9.79 -5.93
N VAL A 328 43.56 -9.79 -6.20
CA VAL A 328 42.69 -8.60 -6.18
C VAL A 328 41.46 -8.83 -5.31
N LYS A 329 40.93 -7.76 -4.73
CA LYS A 329 39.63 -7.75 -4.05
C LYS A 329 38.65 -6.98 -4.94
N VAL A 330 37.63 -7.66 -5.41
CA VAL A 330 36.53 -7.02 -6.13
C VAL A 330 35.39 -6.84 -5.15
N LEU A 331 34.93 -5.62 -5.01
CA LEU A 331 33.76 -5.27 -4.17
C LEU A 331 32.53 -5.26 -5.06
N GLN A 332 31.57 -6.12 -4.75
CA GLN A 332 30.29 -6.17 -5.44
C GLN A 332 29.23 -5.42 -4.64
N TYR A 333 28.75 -4.31 -5.15
CA TYR A 333 27.60 -3.57 -4.65
C TYR A 333 26.29 -4.08 -5.28
N ALA A 334 25.17 -3.40 -4.99
CA ALA A 334 23.86 -3.80 -5.49
C ALA A 334 23.76 -3.73 -7.03
N ASP A 335 24.44 -2.77 -7.66
CA ASP A 335 24.31 -2.36 -9.06
C ASP A 335 25.66 -2.23 -9.79
N HIS A 336 26.79 -2.36 -9.11
CA HIS A 336 28.13 -2.25 -9.71
C HIS A 336 29.19 -3.10 -8.96
N LEU A 337 30.37 -3.18 -9.57
CA LEU A 337 31.59 -3.77 -8.99
C LEU A 337 32.61 -2.69 -8.76
#